data_3358f9fe2291932ba769fd98217ae0a4
#
_entry.id   3358f9fe2291932ba769fd98217ae0a4
#
_cell.length_a   1.000
_cell.length_b   1.000
_cell.length_c   1.000
_cell.angle_alpha   90.00
_cell.angle_beta   90.00
_cell.angle_gamma   90.00
#
_symmetry.space_group_name_H-M   'P 1'
#
loop_
_entity.id
_entity.type
_entity.pdbx_description
1 polymer ?
#
loop_
_entity_poly.entity_id
_entity_poly.type
_entity_poly.pdbx_seq_one_letter_code
_entity_poly.pdbx_strand_id
1 'polypeptide(L)'
;MSEVSGMTTLRALLGDYPNTAALRRGELQSLRLALDFAEVKAPSQAFKRVVRELEFDVAELAIVTYLTAKAHGKPLILLPVVVRGKFQHESIVYNAERGPLAPSDLAGRRVGIRSHSVTTVTWVRGILQNDYGVDLNRVHWVTFEDAHVAEIRDPEAFERAPSGKSLMTMLLAGELDAAITTGKDLKDPRVRPVIPDPGAAAQNWHQRYGLVPINHMVVMKESLLNSSPWIAEEIFKLLAASKEAAGLPAAGGIDALPFGVESNRKSLDLVIRYAVQQGLIPRQFTVDELFDDVTRVLGG
;
A
#
# COMPACT_ATOMS: atom_id res chain seq x y z
N MET A 1 -10.43 -42.20 -17.06
CA MET A 1 -9.11 -42.10 -16.44
C MET A 1 -9.16 -40.85 -15.55
N SER A 2 -9.30 -41.03 -14.25
CA SER A 2 -9.34 -39.94 -13.30
C SER A 2 -7.92 -39.40 -13.14
N GLU A 3 -7.70 -38.18 -13.61
CA GLU A 3 -6.52 -37.40 -13.21
C GLU A 3 -6.55 -37.28 -11.69
N VAL A 4 -5.60 -37.91 -11.03
CA VAL A 4 -5.25 -37.58 -9.64
C VAL A 4 -4.60 -36.19 -9.74
N SER A 5 -5.43 -35.16 -9.63
CA SER A 5 -4.97 -33.78 -9.54
C SER A 5 -4.13 -33.66 -8.27
N GLY A 6 -2.81 -33.67 -8.43
CA GLY A 6 -1.90 -33.40 -7.32
C GLY A 6 -2.14 -31.99 -6.78
N MET A 7 -2.07 -31.83 -5.47
CA MET A 7 -2.21 -30.52 -4.83
C MET A 7 -1.11 -29.57 -5.32
N THR A 8 -1.50 -28.39 -5.85
CA THR A 8 -0.56 -27.36 -6.31
C THR A 8 -0.07 -26.57 -5.10
N THR A 9 1.25 -26.49 -4.90
CA THR A 9 1.83 -25.65 -3.84
C THR A 9 2.32 -24.34 -4.44
N LEU A 10 1.88 -23.23 -3.86
CA LEU A 10 2.26 -21.87 -4.28
C LEU A 10 3.09 -21.20 -3.19
N ARG A 11 4.18 -20.55 -3.60
CA ARG A 11 4.95 -19.70 -2.70
C ARG A 11 4.23 -18.38 -2.46
N ALA A 12 3.91 -18.09 -1.20
CA ALA A 12 3.05 -16.98 -0.84
C ALA A 12 3.74 -15.97 0.09
N LEU A 13 3.47 -14.69 -0.13
CA LEU A 13 3.85 -13.60 0.78
C LEU A 13 2.59 -12.89 1.26
N LEU A 14 2.16 -13.13 2.48
CA LEU A 14 1.06 -12.44 3.15
C LEU A 14 1.46 -12.09 4.58
N GLY A 15 1.05 -10.93 5.06
CA GLY A 15 1.22 -10.55 6.45
C GLY A 15 0.31 -11.35 7.39
N ASP A 16 0.67 -11.38 8.65
CA ASP A 16 -0.17 -11.93 9.71
C ASP A 16 -1.06 -10.82 10.27
N TYR A 17 -2.28 -10.75 9.75
CA TYR A 17 -3.31 -9.78 10.11
C TYR A 17 -4.58 -10.51 10.52
N PRO A 18 -5.52 -9.89 11.23
CA PRO A 18 -6.80 -10.53 11.55
C PRO A 18 -7.47 -11.16 10.33
N ASN A 19 -7.50 -10.45 9.18
CA ASN A 19 -8.13 -10.91 7.94
C ASN A 19 -7.36 -11.97 7.15
N THR A 20 -6.14 -12.31 7.52
CA THR A 20 -5.33 -13.35 6.88
C THR A 20 -4.94 -14.47 7.83
N ALA A 21 -5.16 -14.29 9.12
CA ALA A 21 -4.67 -15.16 10.18
C ALA A 21 -5.23 -16.58 10.08
N ALA A 22 -6.53 -16.76 9.84
CA ALA A 22 -7.15 -18.09 9.71
C ALA A 22 -6.53 -18.89 8.54
N LEU A 23 -6.27 -18.21 7.41
CA LEU A 23 -5.60 -18.83 6.25
C LEU A 23 -4.14 -19.19 6.59
N ARG A 24 -3.40 -18.29 7.21
CA ARG A 24 -2.00 -18.51 7.57
C ARG A 24 -1.80 -19.61 8.60
N ARG A 25 -2.75 -19.80 9.52
CA ARG A 25 -2.72 -20.88 10.51
C ARG A 25 -3.19 -22.24 9.96
N GLY A 26 -3.61 -22.29 8.67
CA GLY A 26 -4.12 -23.52 8.05
C GLY A 26 -5.51 -23.94 8.53
N GLU A 27 -6.27 -23.03 9.15
CA GLU A 27 -7.67 -23.27 9.55
C GLU A 27 -8.60 -23.29 8.33
N LEU A 28 -8.18 -22.67 7.24
CA LEU A 28 -8.85 -22.67 5.95
C LEU A 28 -7.93 -23.34 4.92
N GLN A 29 -8.45 -24.35 4.25
CA GLN A 29 -7.69 -25.18 3.32
C GLN A 29 -8.44 -25.36 2.01
N SER A 30 -7.70 -25.52 0.94
CA SER A 30 -8.19 -25.96 -0.36
C SER A 30 -7.86 -27.44 -0.58
N LEU A 31 -8.72 -28.14 -1.31
CA LEU A 31 -8.42 -29.51 -1.77
C LEU A 31 -7.48 -29.54 -2.96
N ARG A 32 -7.24 -28.41 -3.61
CA ARG A 32 -6.52 -28.28 -4.88
C ARG A 32 -5.20 -27.55 -4.74
N LEU A 33 -5.04 -26.73 -3.68
CA LEU A 33 -3.94 -25.80 -3.56
C LEU A 33 -3.47 -25.68 -2.10
N ALA A 34 -2.14 -25.60 -1.90
CA ALA A 34 -1.49 -25.25 -0.65
C ALA A 34 -0.68 -23.97 -0.79
N LEU A 35 -0.58 -23.19 0.29
CA LEU A 35 0.23 -21.98 0.34
C LEU A 35 1.45 -22.20 1.24
N ASP A 36 2.65 -22.06 0.65
CA ASP A 36 3.92 -22.02 1.36
C ASP A 36 4.25 -20.56 1.72
N PHE A 37 3.95 -20.16 2.93
CA PHE A 37 4.13 -18.77 3.38
C PHE A 37 5.59 -18.45 3.69
N ALA A 38 6.10 -17.40 3.09
CA ALA A 38 7.43 -16.89 3.37
C ALA A 38 7.57 -16.37 4.81
N GLU A 39 8.65 -16.75 5.47
CA GLU A 39 9.03 -16.28 6.81
C GLU A 39 9.63 -14.86 6.71
N VAL A 40 8.84 -13.82 6.99
CA VAL A 40 9.26 -12.42 7.02
C VAL A 40 8.63 -11.70 8.20
N LYS A 41 9.36 -10.78 8.83
CA LYS A 41 8.81 -9.97 9.94
C LYS A 41 7.68 -9.05 9.49
N ALA A 42 7.78 -8.54 8.26
CA ALA A 42 6.75 -7.72 7.63
C ALA A 42 6.84 -7.88 6.11
N PRO A 43 5.71 -8.01 5.38
CA PRO A 43 5.72 -8.20 3.92
C PRO A 43 6.47 -7.11 3.16
N SER A 44 6.43 -5.86 3.67
CA SER A 44 7.13 -4.73 3.04
C SER A 44 8.66 -4.93 2.91
N GLN A 45 9.27 -5.80 3.72
CA GLN A 45 10.69 -6.13 3.61
C GLN A 45 11.00 -6.98 2.37
N ALA A 46 9.99 -7.67 1.84
CA ALA A 46 10.12 -8.53 0.67
C ALA A 46 9.56 -7.91 -0.62
N PHE A 47 9.00 -6.70 -0.61
CA PHE A 47 8.40 -6.10 -1.81
C PHE A 47 9.38 -5.93 -2.97
N LYS A 48 10.66 -5.68 -2.70
CA LYS A 48 11.70 -5.67 -3.76
C LYS A 48 11.82 -7.05 -4.42
N ARG A 49 11.75 -8.14 -3.67
CA ARG A 49 11.80 -9.52 -4.16
C ARG A 49 10.56 -9.86 -5.01
N VAL A 50 9.37 -9.34 -4.61
CA VAL A 50 8.15 -9.49 -5.41
C VAL A 50 8.31 -8.89 -6.80
N VAL A 51 8.78 -7.63 -6.90
CA VAL A 51 8.76 -6.89 -8.18
C VAL A 51 10.03 -7.01 -9.00
N ARG A 52 11.16 -7.36 -8.39
CA ARG A 52 12.45 -7.49 -9.09
C ARG A 52 12.80 -8.93 -9.45
N GLU A 53 12.44 -9.86 -8.56
CA GLU A 53 12.83 -11.26 -8.66
C GLU A 53 11.65 -12.17 -9.01
N LEU A 54 10.41 -11.65 -8.91
CA LEU A 54 9.18 -12.43 -9.08
C LEU A 54 9.19 -13.71 -8.22
N GLU A 55 9.72 -13.62 -7.00
CA GLU A 55 9.95 -14.78 -6.15
C GLU A 55 8.66 -15.50 -5.75
N PHE A 56 7.58 -14.76 -5.53
CA PHE A 56 6.33 -15.29 -4.98
C PHE A 56 5.28 -15.48 -6.07
N ASP A 57 4.54 -16.57 -6.01
CA ASP A 57 3.43 -16.86 -6.92
C ASP A 57 2.20 -16.00 -6.59
N VAL A 58 1.97 -15.79 -5.29
CA VAL A 58 0.93 -14.93 -4.73
C VAL A 58 1.56 -14.02 -3.68
N ALA A 59 1.33 -12.73 -3.75
CA ALA A 59 1.94 -11.80 -2.80
C ALA A 59 1.02 -10.64 -2.41
N GLU A 60 1.07 -10.25 -1.14
CA GLU A 60 0.68 -8.92 -0.71
C GLU A 60 1.67 -7.90 -1.27
N LEU A 61 1.16 -6.83 -1.86
CA LEU A 61 1.98 -5.76 -2.40
C LEU A 61 1.35 -4.39 -2.15
N ALA A 62 2.18 -3.40 -1.87
CA ALA A 62 1.75 -2.02 -1.75
C ALA A 62 1.20 -1.53 -3.10
N ILE A 63 0.03 -0.86 -3.10
CA ILE A 63 -0.68 -0.52 -4.34
C ILE A 63 0.15 0.38 -5.27
N VAL A 64 0.88 1.37 -4.73
CA VAL A 64 1.74 2.23 -5.57
C VAL A 64 2.94 1.46 -6.11
N THR A 65 3.47 0.48 -5.35
CA THR A 65 4.50 -0.43 -5.88
C THR A 65 3.95 -1.26 -7.05
N TYR A 66 2.70 -1.73 -6.97
CA TYR A 66 2.05 -2.42 -8.09
C TYR A 66 1.88 -1.49 -9.31
N LEU A 67 1.37 -0.26 -9.11
CA LEU A 67 1.17 0.70 -10.19
C LEU A 67 2.49 1.02 -10.91
N THR A 68 3.56 1.23 -10.16
CA THR A 68 4.90 1.48 -10.74
C THR A 68 5.46 0.24 -11.41
N ALA A 69 5.26 -0.96 -10.84
CA ALA A 69 5.65 -2.23 -11.45
C ALA A 69 4.94 -2.45 -12.79
N LYS A 70 3.63 -2.23 -12.83
CA LYS A 70 2.82 -2.33 -14.06
C LYS A 70 3.26 -1.33 -15.13
N ALA A 71 3.57 -0.09 -14.73
CA ALA A 71 4.08 0.94 -15.65
C ALA A 71 5.43 0.54 -16.30
N HIS A 72 6.18 -0.33 -15.64
CA HIS A 72 7.46 -0.87 -16.13
C HIS A 72 7.35 -2.32 -16.64
N GLY A 73 6.15 -2.78 -16.97
CA GLY A 73 5.91 -4.08 -17.61
C GLY A 73 6.25 -5.30 -16.74
N LYS A 74 6.23 -5.17 -15.40
CA LYS A 74 6.41 -6.35 -14.54
C LYS A 74 5.22 -7.30 -14.69
N PRO A 75 5.43 -8.61 -14.91
CA PRO A 75 4.38 -9.59 -15.21
C PRO A 75 3.63 -10.01 -13.92
N LEU A 76 2.92 -9.06 -13.34
CA LEU A 76 2.09 -9.21 -12.15
C LEU A 76 0.67 -8.75 -12.46
N ILE A 77 -0.32 -9.51 -12.01
CA ILE A 77 -1.75 -9.20 -12.11
C ILE A 77 -2.31 -8.92 -10.73
N LEU A 78 -3.17 -7.91 -10.62
CA LEU A 78 -3.84 -7.54 -9.38
C LEU A 78 -5.07 -8.44 -9.15
N LEU A 79 -5.22 -8.95 -7.93
CA LEU A 79 -6.49 -9.47 -7.44
C LEU A 79 -7.28 -8.33 -6.77
N PRO A 80 -8.61 -8.28 -6.92
CA PRO A 80 -9.43 -7.25 -6.28
C PRO A 80 -9.65 -7.52 -4.79
N VAL A 81 -8.57 -7.71 -4.05
CA VAL A 81 -8.54 -8.07 -2.62
C VAL A 81 -7.67 -7.09 -1.88
N VAL A 82 -8.26 -6.25 -1.04
CA VAL A 82 -7.51 -5.37 -0.13
C VAL A 82 -7.18 -6.14 1.14
N VAL A 83 -5.89 -6.23 1.47
CA VAL A 83 -5.41 -6.84 2.72
C VAL A 83 -5.00 -5.80 3.76
N ARG A 84 -4.71 -4.56 3.34
CA ARG A 84 -4.50 -3.41 4.22
C ARG A 84 -5.06 -2.14 3.62
N GLY A 85 -5.91 -1.47 4.39
CA GLY A 85 -6.43 -0.13 4.09
C GLY A 85 -6.51 0.68 5.37
N LYS A 86 -6.19 1.96 5.30
CA LYS A 86 -6.31 2.88 6.44
C LYS A 86 -6.27 4.33 5.99
N PHE A 87 -6.84 5.21 6.79
CA PHE A 87 -6.67 6.65 6.64
C PHE A 87 -5.22 7.07 6.89
N GLN A 88 -4.75 8.10 6.19
CA GLN A 88 -3.34 8.49 6.17
C GLN A 88 -3.06 9.82 6.89
N HIS A 89 -4.10 10.49 7.41
CA HIS A 89 -4.01 11.85 7.96
C HIS A 89 -3.07 11.96 9.18
N GLU A 90 -2.92 10.89 9.96
CA GLU A 90 -1.99 10.82 11.09
C GLU A 90 -0.53 10.62 10.68
N SER A 91 -0.28 10.25 9.41
CA SER A 91 1.01 9.72 8.96
C SER A 91 2.05 10.80 8.65
N ILE A 92 1.68 12.08 8.62
CA ILE A 92 2.65 13.19 8.55
C ILE A 92 2.77 13.84 9.91
N VAL A 93 4.00 13.90 10.43
CA VAL A 93 4.28 14.28 11.81
C VAL A 93 5.45 15.26 11.90
N TYR A 94 5.51 15.99 13.01
CA TYR A 94 6.59 16.90 13.36
C TYR A 94 7.04 16.70 14.82
N ASN A 95 8.22 17.21 15.18
CA ASN A 95 8.70 17.24 16.57
C ASN A 95 8.08 18.43 17.32
N ALA A 96 7.16 18.15 18.25
CA ALA A 96 6.43 19.15 19.01
C ALA A 96 7.32 20.05 19.89
N GLU A 97 8.50 19.58 20.29
CA GLU A 97 9.47 20.36 21.06
C GLU A 97 10.04 21.56 20.28
N ARG A 98 9.83 21.57 18.95
CA ARG A 98 10.30 22.65 18.06
C ARG A 98 9.20 23.66 17.67
N GLY A 99 8.06 23.57 18.31
CA GLY A 99 6.89 24.40 18.03
C GLY A 99 5.91 23.74 17.06
N PRO A 100 4.69 24.29 16.92
CA PRO A 100 3.65 23.75 16.08
C PRO A 100 3.99 23.87 14.60
N LEU A 101 3.47 22.91 13.79
CA LEU A 101 3.58 22.90 12.35
C LEU A 101 2.24 22.45 11.75
N ALA A 102 1.71 23.23 10.82
CA ALA A 102 0.47 22.95 10.09
C ALA A 102 0.75 22.69 8.61
N PRO A 103 -0.20 22.13 7.83
CA PRO A 103 -0.02 21.90 6.39
C PRO A 103 0.37 23.17 5.61
N SER A 104 -0.18 24.32 5.96
CA SER A 104 0.14 25.63 5.36
C SER A 104 1.60 26.04 5.49
N ASP A 105 2.32 25.51 6.49
CA ASP A 105 3.68 25.90 6.83
C ASP A 105 4.73 25.04 6.13
N LEU A 106 4.32 24.03 5.35
CA LEU A 106 5.23 23.05 4.74
C LEU A 106 6.08 23.62 3.59
N ALA A 107 5.69 24.75 2.99
CA ALA A 107 6.47 25.41 1.93
C ALA A 107 7.85 25.84 2.46
N GLY A 108 8.91 25.39 1.79
CA GLY A 108 10.31 25.62 2.19
C GLY A 108 10.80 24.70 3.32
N ARG A 109 9.98 23.83 3.85
CA ARG A 109 10.34 22.90 4.94
C ARG A 109 10.98 21.61 4.40
N ARG A 110 11.88 21.05 5.20
CA ARG A 110 12.49 19.75 4.94
C ARG A 110 11.62 18.63 5.49
N VAL A 111 11.05 17.82 4.60
CA VAL A 111 10.14 16.74 4.95
C VAL A 111 10.74 15.39 4.58
N GLY A 112 10.96 14.56 5.59
CA GLY A 112 11.50 13.21 5.42
C GLY A 112 10.44 12.22 4.94
N ILE A 113 10.81 11.40 3.96
CA ILE A 113 9.99 10.31 3.43
C ILE A 113 10.87 9.09 3.23
N ARG A 114 10.36 7.89 3.50
CA ARG A 114 11.16 6.67 3.32
C ARG A 114 11.67 6.53 1.88
N SER A 115 10.77 6.64 0.90
CA SER A 115 11.07 6.66 -0.53
C SER A 115 9.92 7.34 -1.27
N HIS A 116 10.20 7.96 -2.42
CA HIS A 116 9.22 8.66 -3.25
C HIS A 116 7.99 7.80 -3.59
N SER A 117 8.20 6.52 -3.93
CA SER A 117 7.14 5.60 -4.40
C SER A 117 6.44 4.80 -3.29
N VAL A 118 6.61 5.15 -2.02
CA VAL A 118 5.90 4.47 -0.92
C VAL A 118 4.43 4.89 -0.90
N THR A 119 3.52 3.92 -0.81
CA THR A 119 2.07 4.14 -0.86
C THR A 119 1.57 5.15 0.15
N THR A 120 1.99 5.07 1.42
CA THR A 120 1.62 6.07 2.45
C THR A 120 2.10 7.47 2.05
N VAL A 121 3.32 7.59 1.51
CA VAL A 121 3.87 8.86 1.04
C VAL A 121 3.02 9.43 -0.10
N THR A 122 2.65 8.60 -1.07
CA THR A 122 1.81 9.01 -2.21
C THR A 122 0.43 9.49 -1.73
N TRP A 123 -0.22 8.77 -0.82
CA TRP A 123 -1.49 9.18 -0.25
C TRP A 123 -1.39 10.50 0.52
N VAL A 124 -0.43 10.62 1.44
CA VAL A 124 -0.26 11.84 2.25
C VAL A 124 0.04 13.04 1.37
N ARG A 125 0.95 12.92 0.41
CA ARG A 125 1.27 14.01 -0.53
C ARG A 125 0.05 14.39 -1.38
N GLY A 126 -0.72 13.41 -1.85
CA GLY A 126 -1.96 13.66 -2.58
C GLY A 126 -3.00 14.40 -1.74
N ILE A 127 -3.20 14.00 -0.48
CA ILE A 127 -4.08 14.68 0.48
C ILE A 127 -3.59 16.11 0.74
N LEU A 128 -2.31 16.31 1.02
CA LEU A 128 -1.73 17.63 1.26
C LEU A 128 -1.97 18.57 0.07
N GLN A 129 -1.75 18.10 -1.15
CA GLN A 129 -1.93 18.89 -2.36
C GLN A 129 -3.39 19.20 -2.65
N ASN A 130 -4.28 18.19 -2.61
CA ASN A 130 -5.64 18.33 -3.11
C ASN A 130 -6.64 18.80 -2.05
N ASP A 131 -6.38 18.55 -0.75
CA ASP A 131 -7.29 18.91 0.33
C ASP A 131 -6.78 20.07 1.20
N TYR A 132 -5.45 20.27 1.26
CA TYR A 132 -4.84 21.36 2.05
C TYR A 132 -4.15 22.43 1.19
N GLY A 133 -4.14 22.29 -0.14
CA GLY A 133 -3.57 23.29 -1.06
C GLY A 133 -2.03 23.42 -0.97
N VAL A 134 -1.34 22.40 -0.45
CA VAL A 134 0.11 22.44 -0.33
C VAL A 134 0.76 22.28 -1.71
N ASP A 135 1.59 23.25 -2.12
CA ASP A 135 2.43 23.11 -3.30
C ASP A 135 3.62 22.18 -3.00
N LEU A 136 3.51 20.94 -3.47
CA LEU A 136 4.53 19.90 -3.23
C LEU A 136 5.90 20.25 -3.82
N ASN A 137 5.97 21.13 -4.83
CA ASN A 137 7.22 21.57 -5.44
C ASN A 137 7.98 22.55 -4.55
N ARG A 138 7.31 23.16 -3.58
CA ARG A 138 7.92 24.07 -2.60
C ARG A 138 8.39 23.39 -1.33
N VAL A 139 8.14 22.07 -1.20
CA VAL A 139 8.60 21.26 -0.06
C VAL A 139 9.94 20.62 -0.41
N HIS A 140 10.92 20.68 0.50
CA HIS A 140 12.21 20.01 0.34
C HIS A 140 12.09 18.55 0.83
N TRP A 141 11.91 17.64 -0.12
CA TRP A 141 11.76 16.22 0.19
C TRP A 141 13.12 15.55 0.45
N VAL A 142 13.22 14.78 1.53
CA VAL A 142 14.43 14.03 1.89
C VAL A 142 14.10 12.54 1.90
N THR A 143 14.78 11.73 1.07
CA THR A 143 14.55 10.27 0.93
C THR A 143 15.62 9.46 1.65
N PHE A 144 15.25 8.28 2.15
CA PHE A 144 16.11 7.39 2.94
C PHE A 144 16.37 6.05 2.27
N GLU A 145 15.45 5.57 1.43
CA GLU A 145 15.51 4.26 0.79
C GLU A 145 15.25 4.36 -0.70
N ASP A 146 15.78 3.40 -1.45
CA ASP A 146 15.47 3.26 -2.87
C ASP A 146 14.07 2.69 -3.07
N ALA A 147 13.43 3.08 -4.17
CA ALA A 147 12.15 2.54 -4.60
C ALA A 147 12.16 1.01 -4.68
N HIS A 148 10.99 0.38 -4.53
CA HIS A 148 10.86 -1.07 -4.68
C HIS A 148 11.14 -1.51 -6.12
N VAL A 149 10.58 -0.79 -7.10
CA VAL A 149 10.82 -1.01 -8.54
C VAL A 149 12.14 -0.37 -8.91
N ALA A 150 13.04 -1.15 -9.52
CA ALA A 150 14.43 -0.74 -9.75
C ALA A 150 14.58 0.40 -10.76
N GLU A 151 13.60 0.58 -11.65
CA GLU A 151 13.55 1.60 -12.68
C GLU A 151 13.14 2.99 -12.15
N ILE A 152 12.49 3.03 -10.99
CA ILE A 152 12.07 4.30 -10.36
C ILE A 152 13.28 4.98 -9.72
N ARG A 153 13.46 6.27 -10.03
CA ARG A 153 14.45 7.14 -9.42
C ARG A 153 13.76 8.27 -8.66
N ASP A 154 14.41 8.74 -7.60
CA ASP A 154 13.95 9.95 -6.94
C ASP A 154 14.08 11.13 -7.93
N PRO A 155 13.13 12.09 -7.94
CA PRO A 155 13.28 13.34 -8.68
C PRO A 155 14.59 14.08 -8.30
N GLU A 156 15.23 14.77 -9.25
CA GLU A 156 16.49 15.50 -9.02
C GLU A 156 16.37 16.54 -7.89
N ALA A 157 15.18 17.10 -7.69
CA ALA A 157 14.91 18.06 -6.64
C ALA A 157 14.83 17.43 -5.22
N PHE A 158 14.86 16.10 -5.12
CA PHE A 158 14.82 15.43 -3.82
C PHE A 158 16.23 15.22 -3.28
N GLU A 159 16.40 15.54 -2.01
CA GLU A 159 17.63 15.27 -1.28
C GLU A 159 17.70 13.81 -0.85
N ARG A 160 18.85 13.16 -0.98
CA ARG A 160 19.12 11.88 -0.35
C ARG A 160 19.71 12.09 1.02
N ALA A 161 19.11 11.49 2.05
CA ALA A 161 19.63 11.55 3.41
C ALA A 161 21.07 10.97 3.50
N PRO A 162 21.92 11.51 4.37
CA PRO A 162 23.26 10.97 4.59
C PRO A 162 23.21 9.51 5.06
N SER A 163 24.19 8.72 4.61
CA SER A 163 24.32 7.31 5.00
C SER A 163 24.36 7.16 6.54
N GLY A 164 23.66 6.15 7.07
CA GLY A 164 23.58 5.86 8.50
C GLY A 164 22.59 6.73 9.29
N LYS A 165 22.00 7.75 8.69
CA LYS A 165 20.91 8.52 9.30
C LYS A 165 19.58 7.79 9.15
N SER A 166 18.71 7.89 10.13
CA SER A 166 17.32 7.43 10.04
C SER A 166 16.34 8.59 10.05
N LEU A 167 15.19 8.38 9.43
CA LEU A 167 14.13 9.39 9.34
C LEU A 167 13.78 9.96 10.72
N MET A 168 13.52 9.10 11.71
CA MET A 168 13.14 9.54 13.04
C MET A 168 14.30 10.21 13.81
N THR A 169 15.52 9.74 13.64
CA THR A 169 16.69 10.40 14.27
C THR A 169 16.84 11.83 13.76
N MET A 170 16.73 12.05 12.45
CA MET A 170 16.81 13.38 11.86
C MET A 170 15.63 14.28 12.27
N LEU A 171 14.41 13.74 12.32
CA LEU A 171 13.23 14.48 12.78
C LEU A 171 13.41 14.98 14.23
N LEU A 172 13.81 14.08 15.12
CA LEU A 172 13.96 14.40 16.54
C LEU A 172 15.16 15.34 16.82
N ALA A 173 16.20 15.26 16.00
CA ALA A 173 17.34 16.20 16.08
C ALA A 173 16.99 17.57 15.43
N GLY A 174 15.86 17.72 14.75
CA GLY A 174 15.48 18.94 14.03
C GLY A 174 16.24 19.18 12.74
N GLU A 175 16.82 18.12 12.18
CA GLU A 175 17.40 18.12 10.83
C GLU A 175 16.30 18.02 9.75
N LEU A 176 15.09 17.58 10.15
CA LEU A 176 13.86 17.61 9.39
C LEU A 176 12.79 18.41 10.17
N ASP A 177 11.96 19.15 9.44
CA ASP A 177 10.80 19.86 10.03
C ASP A 177 9.61 18.91 10.23
N ALA A 178 9.40 18.00 9.29
CA ALA A 178 8.35 16.98 9.35
C ALA A 178 8.83 15.66 8.73
N ALA A 179 8.03 14.60 8.92
CA ALA A 179 8.28 13.29 8.35
C ALA A 179 6.98 12.56 8.03
N ILE A 180 6.95 11.79 6.93
CA ILE A 180 5.86 10.85 6.66
C ILE A 180 6.29 9.48 7.14
N THR A 181 5.65 8.99 8.20
CA THR A 181 5.96 7.72 8.86
C THR A 181 4.70 7.01 9.36
N THR A 182 4.85 5.80 9.92
CA THR A 182 3.73 4.99 10.40
C THR A 182 4.15 4.12 11.59
N GLY A 183 3.17 3.48 12.24
CA GLY A 183 3.40 2.44 13.23
C GLY A 183 3.98 2.97 14.54
N LYS A 184 5.09 2.38 14.99
CA LYS A 184 5.69 2.70 16.29
C LYS A 184 6.18 4.15 16.41
N ASP A 185 6.59 4.74 15.29
CA ASP A 185 7.12 6.09 15.25
C ASP A 185 6.09 7.15 15.66
N LEU A 186 4.80 6.88 15.38
CA LEU A 186 3.68 7.75 15.78
C LEU A 186 3.43 7.73 17.30
N LYS A 187 4.01 6.79 18.01
CA LYS A 187 3.85 6.63 19.47
C LYS A 187 4.91 7.39 20.30
N ASP A 188 5.93 7.96 19.65
CA ASP A 188 6.92 8.79 20.35
C ASP A 188 6.22 10.02 20.94
N PRO A 189 6.35 10.30 22.25
CA PRO A 189 5.64 11.39 22.93
C PRO A 189 6.00 12.79 22.42
N ARG A 190 7.14 12.93 21.74
CA ARG A 190 7.60 14.20 21.13
C ARG A 190 6.95 14.45 19.77
N VAL A 191 6.33 13.44 19.18
CA VAL A 191 5.77 13.51 17.83
C VAL A 191 4.29 13.92 17.86
N ARG A 192 3.91 14.83 16.97
CA ARG A 192 2.52 15.23 16.77
C ARG A 192 2.18 15.24 15.27
N PRO A 193 0.93 14.96 14.91
CA PRO A 193 0.50 15.05 13.51
C PRO A 193 0.50 16.51 13.02
N VAL A 194 0.97 16.70 11.77
CA VAL A 194 0.91 18.01 11.08
C VAL A 194 -0.53 18.38 10.73
N ILE A 195 -1.38 17.41 10.40
CA ILE A 195 -2.81 17.62 10.21
C ILE A 195 -3.49 17.64 11.58
N PRO A 196 -4.07 18.78 11.99
CA PRO A 196 -4.76 18.86 13.27
C PRO A 196 -5.95 17.90 13.32
N ASP A 197 -6.18 17.28 14.49
CA ASP A 197 -7.23 16.28 14.70
C ASP A 197 -7.34 15.29 13.52
N PRO A 198 -6.33 14.45 13.30
CA PRO A 198 -6.28 13.57 12.14
C PRO A 198 -7.45 12.57 12.10
N GLY A 199 -8.08 12.28 13.25
CA GLY A 199 -9.28 11.46 13.34
C GLY A 199 -10.49 12.13 12.70
N ALA A 200 -10.80 13.35 13.10
CA ALA A 200 -11.89 14.13 12.52
C ALA A 200 -11.60 14.46 11.04
N ALA A 201 -10.36 14.81 10.71
CA ALA A 201 -9.94 15.05 9.32
C ALA A 201 -10.19 13.80 8.43
N ALA A 202 -9.84 12.61 8.92
CA ALA A 202 -10.05 11.35 8.21
C ALA A 202 -11.55 11.04 8.02
N GLN A 203 -12.39 11.28 9.04
CA GLN A 203 -13.84 11.09 8.94
C GLN A 203 -14.47 12.04 7.91
N ASN A 204 -14.14 13.33 7.96
CA ASN A 204 -14.61 14.33 6.99
C ASN A 204 -14.15 13.99 5.56
N TRP A 205 -12.91 13.53 5.42
CA TRP A 205 -12.37 13.08 4.15
C TRP A 205 -13.13 11.86 3.62
N HIS A 206 -13.42 10.87 4.49
CA HIS A 206 -14.23 9.71 4.13
C HIS A 206 -15.65 10.10 3.70
N GLN A 207 -16.30 10.99 4.41
CA GLN A 207 -17.63 11.50 4.03
C GLN A 207 -17.62 12.15 2.65
N ARG A 208 -16.57 12.90 2.32
CA ARG A 208 -16.41 13.59 1.03
C ARG A 208 -16.12 12.64 -0.12
N TYR A 209 -15.24 11.67 0.06
CA TYR A 209 -14.74 10.80 -1.02
C TYR A 209 -15.45 9.43 -1.08
N GLY A 210 -16.04 8.97 0.01
CA GLY A 210 -16.74 7.68 0.09
C GLY A 210 -15.82 6.48 -0.08
N LEU A 211 -14.58 6.57 0.39
CA LEU A 211 -13.57 5.50 0.26
C LEU A 211 -12.62 5.48 1.47
N VAL A 212 -11.89 4.37 1.61
CA VAL A 212 -10.72 4.24 2.50
C VAL A 212 -9.47 4.09 1.62
N PRO A 213 -8.37 4.78 1.93
CA PRO A 213 -7.12 4.64 1.20
C PRO A 213 -6.58 3.20 1.24
N ILE A 214 -6.41 2.61 0.06
CA ILE A 214 -5.79 1.28 -0.09
C ILE A 214 -4.29 1.40 0.17
N ASN A 215 -3.75 0.55 1.07
CA ASN A 215 -2.32 0.41 1.24
C ASN A 215 -1.78 -0.80 0.48
N HIS A 216 -2.31 -2.00 0.75
CA HIS A 216 -1.83 -3.22 0.11
C HIS A 216 -3.00 -4.03 -0.46
N MET A 217 -2.76 -4.59 -1.63
CA MET A 217 -3.63 -5.57 -2.29
C MET A 217 -2.83 -6.84 -2.60
N VAL A 218 -3.52 -7.87 -3.07
CA VAL A 218 -2.89 -9.12 -3.50
C VAL A 218 -2.55 -9.05 -4.98
N VAL A 219 -1.36 -9.54 -5.34
CA VAL A 219 -0.91 -9.72 -6.71
C VAL A 219 -0.54 -11.18 -6.96
N MET A 220 -0.61 -11.61 -8.21
CA MET A 220 -0.19 -12.92 -8.66
C MET A 220 0.71 -12.79 -9.89
N LYS A 221 1.58 -13.79 -10.14
CA LYS A 221 2.33 -13.89 -11.38
C LYS A 221 1.38 -14.06 -12.55
N GLU A 222 1.57 -13.29 -13.61
CA GLU A 222 0.81 -13.41 -14.85
C GLU A 222 0.92 -14.80 -15.47
N SER A 223 2.12 -15.40 -15.47
CA SER A 223 2.36 -16.75 -15.98
C SER A 223 1.54 -17.82 -15.27
N LEU A 224 1.30 -17.67 -13.97
CA LEU A 224 0.48 -18.59 -13.18
C LEU A 224 -0.99 -18.54 -13.61
N LEU A 225 -1.53 -17.33 -13.81
CA LEU A 225 -2.90 -17.13 -14.26
C LEU A 225 -3.13 -17.62 -15.70
N ASN A 226 -2.15 -17.37 -16.57
CA ASN A 226 -2.20 -17.86 -17.97
C ASN A 226 -2.26 -19.39 -18.05
N SER A 227 -1.55 -20.09 -17.15
CA SER A 227 -1.52 -21.56 -17.12
C SER A 227 -2.66 -22.18 -16.30
N SER A 228 -3.14 -21.50 -15.29
CA SER A 228 -4.10 -22.03 -14.32
C SER A 228 -5.04 -20.95 -13.78
N PRO A 229 -5.98 -20.41 -14.57
CA PRO A 229 -6.86 -19.29 -14.21
C PRO A 229 -7.70 -19.54 -12.95
N TRP A 230 -8.05 -20.80 -12.69
CA TRP A 230 -8.83 -21.22 -11.52
C TRP A 230 -8.17 -20.87 -10.17
N ILE A 231 -6.84 -20.68 -10.16
CA ILE A 231 -6.09 -20.36 -8.94
C ILE A 231 -6.51 -18.98 -8.41
N ALA A 232 -6.79 -18.01 -9.27
CA ALA A 232 -7.22 -16.68 -8.85
C ALA A 232 -8.52 -16.74 -8.05
N GLU A 233 -9.50 -17.52 -8.53
CA GLU A 233 -10.78 -17.71 -7.84
C GLU A 233 -10.61 -18.44 -6.50
N GLU A 234 -9.76 -19.46 -6.47
CA GLU A 234 -9.50 -20.22 -5.24
C GLU A 234 -8.80 -19.36 -4.17
N ILE A 235 -7.79 -18.58 -4.55
CA ILE A 235 -7.12 -17.62 -3.65
C ILE A 235 -8.11 -16.56 -3.16
N PHE A 236 -8.95 -16.03 -4.06
CA PHE A 236 -9.97 -15.06 -3.69
C PHE A 236 -10.93 -15.63 -2.63
N LYS A 237 -11.43 -16.86 -2.83
CA LYS A 237 -12.34 -17.55 -1.88
C LYS A 237 -11.67 -17.78 -0.52
N LEU A 238 -10.42 -18.24 -0.49
CA LEU A 238 -9.68 -18.45 0.74
C LEU A 238 -9.47 -17.16 1.54
N LEU A 239 -9.13 -16.06 0.84
CA LEU A 239 -8.96 -14.74 1.47
C LEU A 239 -10.29 -14.17 1.96
N ALA A 240 -11.38 -14.34 1.20
CA ALA A 240 -12.72 -13.93 1.60
C ALA A 240 -13.17 -14.68 2.87
N ALA A 241 -13.02 -16.01 2.90
CA ALA A 241 -13.32 -16.81 4.06
C ALA A 241 -12.46 -16.42 5.28
N SER A 242 -11.19 -16.06 5.08
CA SER A 242 -10.31 -15.62 6.17
C SER A 242 -10.71 -14.25 6.73
N LYS A 243 -11.16 -13.33 5.88
CA LYS A 243 -11.74 -12.03 6.31
C LYS A 243 -13.03 -12.24 7.08
N GLU A 244 -13.92 -13.11 6.61
CA GLU A 244 -15.18 -13.47 7.28
C GLU A 244 -14.94 -14.12 8.65
N ALA A 245 -14.00 -15.07 8.75
CA ALA A 245 -13.60 -15.71 10.00
C ALA A 245 -13.09 -14.70 11.05
N ALA A 246 -12.54 -13.58 10.61
CA ALA A 246 -12.13 -12.46 11.47
C ALA A 246 -13.29 -11.53 11.88
N GLY A 247 -14.52 -11.77 11.42
CA GLY A 247 -15.68 -10.89 11.67
C GLY A 247 -15.54 -9.50 11.03
N LEU A 248 -14.89 -9.39 9.87
CA LEU A 248 -14.63 -8.13 9.21
C LEU A 248 -15.52 -7.93 7.96
N PRO A 249 -16.03 -6.69 7.74
CA PRO A 249 -15.98 -5.55 8.66
C PRO A 249 -16.82 -5.78 9.90
N ALA A 250 -16.49 -5.11 11.01
CA ALA A 250 -17.35 -5.11 12.18
C ALA A 250 -18.74 -4.53 11.82
N ALA A 251 -19.79 -5.05 12.47
CA ALA A 251 -21.17 -4.63 12.18
C ALA A 251 -21.34 -3.10 12.28
N GLY A 252 -21.83 -2.48 11.21
CA GLY A 252 -21.97 -1.02 11.09
C GLY A 252 -20.67 -0.23 10.94
N GLY A 253 -19.54 -0.91 10.85
CA GLY A 253 -18.22 -0.29 10.63
C GLY A 253 -17.93 0.00 9.16
N ILE A 254 -16.95 0.86 8.92
CA ILE A 254 -16.41 1.13 7.57
C ILE A 254 -15.59 -0.10 7.13
N ASP A 255 -15.89 -0.66 5.95
CA ASP A 255 -15.03 -1.70 5.37
C ASP A 255 -13.75 -1.07 4.80
N ALA A 256 -12.67 -1.20 5.56
CA ALA A 256 -11.34 -0.77 5.12
C ALA A 256 -10.63 -1.82 4.23
N LEU A 257 -11.23 -2.99 4.06
CA LEU A 257 -10.67 -4.14 3.33
C LEU A 257 -11.67 -4.68 2.30
N PRO A 258 -12.19 -3.83 1.39
CA PRO A 258 -13.19 -4.27 0.43
C PRO A 258 -12.62 -5.27 -0.58
N PHE A 259 -13.49 -6.19 -1.02
CA PHE A 259 -13.22 -7.16 -2.07
C PHE A 259 -14.10 -6.87 -3.29
N GLY A 260 -13.60 -7.19 -4.47
CA GLY A 260 -14.25 -6.89 -5.75
C GLY A 260 -13.77 -5.56 -6.37
N VAL A 261 -13.81 -5.47 -7.69
CA VAL A 261 -13.32 -4.29 -8.44
C VAL A 261 -14.18 -3.06 -8.12
N GLU A 262 -15.50 -3.19 -8.17
CA GLU A 262 -16.39 -2.05 -7.99
C GLU A 262 -16.29 -1.44 -6.58
N SER A 263 -16.14 -2.27 -5.55
CA SER A 263 -15.95 -1.81 -4.17
C SER A 263 -14.64 -1.02 -3.98
N ASN A 264 -13.64 -1.27 -4.83
CA ASN A 264 -12.33 -0.65 -4.79
C ASN A 264 -12.15 0.49 -5.80
N ARG A 265 -13.06 0.64 -6.78
CA ARG A 265 -12.91 1.53 -7.93
C ARG A 265 -12.54 2.97 -7.54
N LYS A 266 -13.28 3.57 -6.62
CA LYS A 266 -13.02 4.95 -6.18
C LYS A 266 -11.63 5.13 -5.58
N SER A 267 -11.19 4.18 -4.76
CA SER A 267 -9.87 4.25 -4.11
C SER A 267 -8.74 4.02 -5.10
N LEU A 268 -8.92 3.10 -6.04
CA LEU A 268 -7.97 2.85 -7.13
C LEU A 268 -7.87 4.06 -8.07
N ASP A 269 -8.99 4.63 -8.51
CA ASP A 269 -8.99 5.84 -9.35
C ASP A 269 -8.24 6.99 -8.68
N LEU A 270 -8.48 7.21 -7.39
CA LEU A 270 -7.85 8.31 -6.66
C LEU A 270 -6.34 8.10 -6.49
N VAL A 271 -5.90 6.88 -6.13
CA VAL A 271 -4.46 6.62 -5.97
C VAL A 271 -3.72 6.64 -7.31
N ILE A 272 -4.34 6.20 -8.41
CA ILE A 272 -3.79 6.33 -9.78
C ILE A 272 -3.59 7.81 -10.10
N ARG A 273 -4.60 8.65 -9.86
CA ARG A 273 -4.50 10.11 -10.07
C ARG A 273 -3.35 10.70 -9.26
N TYR A 274 -3.24 10.35 -7.97
CA TYR A 274 -2.15 10.83 -7.12
C TYR A 274 -0.78 10.35 -7.59
N ALA A 275 -0.68 9.13 -8.10
CA ALA A 275 0.56 8.60 -8.66
C ALA A 275 0.98 9.35 -9.94
N VAL A 276 0.03 9.73 -10.81
CA VAL A 276 0.30 10.58 -11.99
C VAL A 276 0.72 11.99 -11.57
N GLN A 277 -0.03 12.64 -10.67
CA GLN A 277 0.28 13.98 -10.17
C GLN A 277 1.71 14.09 -9.58
N GLN A 278 2.20 12.98 -9.03
CA GLN A 278 3.51 12.90 -8.38
C GLN A 278 4.60 12.34 -9.30
N GLY A 279 4.30 12.09 -10.59
CA GLY A 279 5.28 11.59 -11.56
C GLY A 279 5.73 10.15 -11.32
N LEU A 280 4.98 9.35 -10.57
CA LEU A 280 5.32 7.95 -10.26
C LEU A 280 5.00 6.99 -11.40
N ILE A 281 4.01 7.32 -12.22
CA ILE A 281 3.61 6.57 -13.41
C ILE A 281 3.44 7.53 -14.60
N PRO A 282 3.78 7.11 -15.84
CA PRO A 282 3.86 8.01 -16.99
C PRO A 282 2.49 8.44 -17.54
N ARG A 283 1.43 7.68 -17.23
CA ARG A 283 0.05 7.96 -17.65
C ARG A 283 -0.97 7.49 -16.62
N GLN A 284 -2.15 8.01 -16.73
CA GLN A 284 -3.28 7.51 -15.95
C GLN A 284 -3.76 6.17 -16.53
N PHE A 285 -3.70 5.10 -15.73
CA PHE A 285 -4.39 3.85 -16.02
C PHE A 285 -5.88 3.99 -15.71
N THR A 286 -6.73 3.28 -16.43
CA THR A 286 -8.07 2.99 -15.95
C THR A 286 -8.00 1.90 -14.88
N VAL A 287 -9.00 1.82 -13.99
CA VAL A 287 -9.04 0.75 -12.99
C VAL A 287 -9.07 -0.62 -13.64
N ASP A 288 -9.82 -0.75 -14.76
CA ASP A 288 -9.96 -2.02 -15.47
C ASP A 288 -8.64 -2.52 -16.07
N GLU A 289 -7.72 -1.62 -16.44
CA GLU A 289 -6.37 -2.00 -16.91
C GLU A 289 -5.50 -2.65 -15.82
N LEU A 290 -5.87 -2.56 -14.54
CA LEU A 290 -5.10 -3.16 -13.45
C LEU A 290 -5.34 -4.67 -13.33
N PHE A 291 -6.42 -5.17 -13.93
CA PHE A 291 -6.89 -6.54 -13.86
C PHE A 291 -6.87 -7.20 -15.24
N ASP A 292 -6.86 -8.53 -15.25
CA ASP A 292 -7.15 -9.32 -16.46
C ASP A 292 -8.62 -9.76 -16.50
N ASP A 293 -9.00 -10.51 -17.52
CA ASP A 293 -10.40 -10.97 -17.68
C ASP A 293 -10.83 -11.94 -16.58
N VAL A 294 -9.88 -12.66 -15.94
CA VAL A 294 -10.14 -13.59 -14.84
C VAL A 294 -10.35 -12.83 -13.54
N THR A 295 -9.43 -11.93 -13.20
CA THR A 295 -9.43 -11.25 -11.89
C THR A 295 -10.48 -10.14 -11.82
N ARG A 296 -10.84 -9.55 -12.97
CA ARG A 296 -11.83 -8.45 -13.04
C ARG A 296 -13.23 -8.85 -12.56
N VAL A 297 -13.63 -10.11 -12.75
CA VAL A 297 -14.97 -10.58 -12.40
C VAL A 297 -15.07 -11.14 -10.97
N LEU A 298 -13.96 -11.21 -10.23
CA LEU A 298 -13.96 -11.73 -8.86
C LEU A 298 -14.64 -10.75 -7.90
N GLY A 299 -15.62 -11.25 -7.15
CA GLY A 299 -16.36 -10.46 -6.15
C GLY A 299 -17.39 -9.50 -6.72
N GLY A 300 -17.81 -9.74 -7.99
CA GLY A 300 -18.90 -9.03 -8.69
C GLY A 300 -20.21 -9.75 -8.58
#